data_59b8fae40e03765f80f0681cd7361bc7
#
_entry.id   59b8fae40e03765f80f0681cd7361bc7
#
_cell.length_a   1.000
_cell.length_b   1.000
_cell.length_c   1.000
_cell.angle_alpha   90.00
_cell.angle_beta   90.00
_cell.angle_gamma   90.00
#
_symmetry.space_group_name_H-M   'P 1'
#
loop_
_entity.id
_entity.type
_entity.pdbx_description
1 polymer ?
#
loop_
_entity_poly.entity_id
_entity_poly.type
_entity_poly.pdbx_seq_one_letter_code
_entity_poly.pdbx_strand_id
1 'polypeptide(L)'
;MRIRADAHWSVPEPELTLLVSPGGSITGYTIGNDMSSRDIEGENPLYLPQAKVYNGSCALGPGILVSQGPLPHSTEIAIEILRRGRIEFSGSVALTELKRDPKTLVEYLLRENSFPCGCFLMTGTGIVPPSSFTLASGDHIRITIEPIGTLENEVVQGV
;
A
#
# COMPACT_ATOMS: atom_id res chain seq x y z
N MET A 1 4.67 -8.90 7.50
CA MET A 1 4.86 -8.89 6.02
C MET A 1 6.22 -9.43 5.66
N ARG A 2 6.41 -9.84 4.40
CA ARG A 2 7.69 -10.42 3.97
C ARG A 2 8.44 -9.50 3.02
N ILE A 3 9.77 -9.45 3.17
CA ILE A 3 10.71 -8.99 2.14
C ILE A 3 11.35 -10.21 1.49
N ARG A 4 11.70 -10.14 0.22
CA ARG A 4 12.31 -11.25 -0.53
C ARG A 4 13.75 -11.49 -0.07
N ALA A 5 14.17 -12.76 -0.03
CA ALA A 5 15.55 -13.10 0.32
C ALA A 5 16.57 -12.74 -0.78
N ASP A 6 16.11 -12.63 -2.02
CA ASP A 6 16.89 -12.30 -3.22
C ASP A 6 16.81 -10.82 -3.63
N ALA A 7 16.12 -9.99 -2.86
CA ALA A 7 16.07 -8.55 -3.07
C ALA A 7 17.01 -7.82 -2.11
N HIS A 8 17.63 -6.74 -2.59
CA HIS A 8 18.57 -5.91 -1.83
C HIS A 8 17.99 -4.54 -1.47
N TRP A 9 16.87 -4.15 -2.09
CA TRP A 9 16.19 -2.89 -1.82
C TRP A 9 14.68 -3.10 -1.74
N SER A 10 14.20 -3.28 -0.52
CA SER A 10 12.78 -3.47 -0.20
C SER A 10 12.23 -2.29 0.57
N VAL A 11 11.07 -1.78 0.17
CA VAL A 11 10.38 -0.66 0.81
C VAL A 11 8.89 -0.95 0.97
N PRO A 12 8.23 -0.38 2.00
CA PRO A 12 6.78 -0.37 2.08
C PRO A 12 6.22 0.73 1.18
N GLU A 13 5.07 0.49 0.60
CA GLU A 13 4.28 1.49 -0.12
C GLU A 13 2.93 1.63 0.58
N PRO A 14 2.76 2.67 1.43
CA PRO A 14 1.49 2.95 2.09
C PRO A 14 0.49 3.52 1.11
N GLU A 15 -0.72 2.94 1.09
CA GLU A 15 -1.74 3.29 0.12
C GLU A 15 -3.13 3.39 0.74
N LEU A 16 -3.90 4.39 0.31
CA LEU A 16 -5.35 4.29 0.44
C LEU A 16 -5.84 3.13 -0.42
N THR A 17 -6.67 2.28 0.15
CA THR A 17 -7.22 1.14 -0.57
C THR A 17 -8.74 1.22 -0.62
N LEU A 18 -9.29 1.10 -1.81
CA LEU A 18 -10.73 1.18 -2.08
C LEU A 18 -11.35 -0.22 -1.94
N LEU A 19 -12.49 -0.31 -1.25
CA LEU A 19 -13.38 -1.47 -1.35
C LEU A 19 -14.34 -1.23 -2.51
N VAL A 20 -14.18 -1.99 -3.58
CA VAL A 20 -14.97 -1.87 -4.81
C VAL A 20 -15.99 -3.01 -4.86
N SER A 21 -17.27 -2.67 -4.98
CA SER A 21 -18.36 -3.65 -5.13
C SER A 21 -18.31 -4.32 -6.51
N PRO A 22 -19.03 -5.45 -6.72
CA PRO A 22 -19.15 -6.08 -8.04
C PRO A 22 -19.69 -5.15 -9.13
N GLY A 23 -20.50 -4.17 -8.74
CA GLY A 23 -21.06 -3.16 -9.66
C GLY A 23 -20.16 -1.95 -9.90
N GLY A 24 -18.91 -1.95 -9.40
CA GLY A 24 -17.95 -0.87 -9.61
C GLY A 24 -18.12 0.35 -8.71
N SER A 25 -18.94 0.25 -7.65
CA SER A 25 -19.09 1.34 -6.69
C SER A 25 -18.03 1.24 -5.59
N ILE A 26 -17.44 2.36 -5.20
CA ILE A 26 -16.60 2.45 -4.01
C ILE A 26 -17.53 2.44 -2.80
N THR A 27 -17.42 1.43 -1.95
CA THR A 27 -18.29 1.21 -0.78
C THR A 27 -17.57 1.37 0.54
N GLY A 28 -16.26 1.55 0.52
CA GLY A 28 -15.46 1.76 1.72
C GLY A 28 -13.99 1.94 1.41
N TYR A 29 -13.24 2.16 2.49
CA TYR A 29 -11.81 2.43 2.46
C TYR A 29 -11.10 1.60 3.52
N THR A 30 -9.87 1.20 3.22
CA THR A 30 -8.95 0.60 4.18
C THR A 30 -7.52 1.07 3.88
N ILE A 31 -6.58 0.68 4.73
CA ILE A 31 -5.16 0.95 4.51
C ILE A 31 -4.54 -0.25 3.84
N GLY A 32 -3.74 -0.01 2.80
CA GLY A 32 -2.89 -1.00 2.16
C GLY A 32 -1.40 -0.75 2.42
N ASN A 33 -0.64 -1.82 2.44
CA ASN A 33 0.80 -1.79 2.37
C ASN A 33 1.24 -2.72 1.25
N ASP A 34 1.71 -2.14 0.14
CA ASP A 34 2.22 -2.86 -1.02
C ASP A 34 3.75 -2.98 -0.92
N MET A 35 4.22 -4.11 -0.40
CA MET A 35 5.66 -4.35 -0.25
C MET A 35 6.32 -4.45 -1.61
N SER A 36 7.35 -3.65 -1.83
CA SER A 36 8.01 -3.54 -3.13
C SER A 36 9.48 -3.88 -3.05
N SER A 37 9.94 -4.80 -3.92
CA SER A 37 11.36 -5.08 -4.17
C SER A 37 11.84 -4.18 -5.29
N ARG A 38 12.33 -2.98 -4.93
CA ARG A 38 12.65 -1.88 -5.86
C ARG A 38 13.77 -2.19 -6.84
N ASP A 39 14.74 -2.97 -6.42
CA ASP A 39 15.84 -3.44 -7.28
C ASP A 39 15.32 -4.35 -8.40
N ILE A 40 14.43 -5.31 -8.07
CA ILE A 40 13.80 -6.19 -9.05
C ILE A 40 12.86 -5.41 -9.97
N GLU A 41 12.06 -4.48 -9.42
CA GLU A 41 11.17 -3.60 -10.18
C GLU A 41 11.95 -2.77 -11.20
N GLY A 42 13.09 -2.21 -10.77
CA GLY A 42 13.93 -1.33 -11.59
C GLY A 42 14.74 -2.04 -12.67
N GLU A 43 14.93 -3.36 -12.55
CA GLU A 43 15.71 -4.14 -13.50
C GLU A 43 15.00 -4.28 -14.86
N ASN A 44 13.72 -4.61 -14.85
CA ASN A 44 12.91 -4.75 -16.06
C ASN A 44 11.41 -4.56 -15.74
N PRO A 45 10.66 -3.75 -16.52
CA PRO A 45 9.21 -3.59 -16.33
C PRO A 45 8.41 -4.90 -16.33
N LEU A 46 8.90 -5.95 -17.01
CA LEU A 46 8.28 -7.29 -17.01
C LEU A 46 8.40 -7.99 -15.65
N TYR A 47 9.28 -7.53 -14.76
CA TYR A 47 9.47 -8.11 -13.44
C TYR A 47 8.57 -7.48 -12.37
N LEU A 48 7.68 -6.56 -12.73
CA LEU A 48 6.74 -5.95 -11.79
C LEU A 48 5.95 -7.00 -10.96
N PRO A 49 5.40 -8.07 -11.55
CA PRO A 49 4.77 -9.12 -10.74
C PRO A 49 5.75 -9.80 -9.76
N GLN A 50 7.00 -10.00 -10.15
CA GLN A 50 8.02 -10.59 -9.27
C GLN A 50 8.38 -9.65 -8.11
N ALA A 51 8.41 -8.36 -8.36
CA ALA A 51 8.73 -7.34 -7.36
C ALA A 51 7.62 -7.16 -6.31
N LYS A 52 6.35 -7.43 -6.67
CA LYS A 52 5.17 -7.06 -5.87
C LYS A 52 4.24 -8.22 -5.51
N VAL A 53 4.24 -9.33 -6.26
CA VAL A 53 3.29 -10.43 -6.08
C VAL A 53 4.01 -11.69 -5.61
N TYR A 54 4.23 -11.79 -4.30
CA TYR A 54 4.81 -12.94 -3.64
C TYR A 54 4.19 -13.14 -2.25
N ASN A 55 4.45 -14.26 -1.61
CA ASN A 55 3.83 -14.59 -0.32
C ASN A 55 4.16 -13.55 0.76
N GLY A 56 3.11 -12.91 1.30
CA GLY A 56 3.24 -11.92 2.37
C GLY A 56 3.69 -10.54 1.91
N SER A 57 3.61 -10.23 0.59
CA SER A 57 3.95 -8.92 0.03
C SER A 57 2.86 -7.85 0.24
N CYS A 58 1.65 -8.25 0.60
CA CYS A 58 0.52 -7.33 0.74
C CYS A 58 -0.11 -7.45 2.12
N ALA A 59 -0.48 -6.32 2.73
CA ALA A 59 -1.31 -6.27 3.92
C ALA A 59 -2.43 -5.25 3.76
N LEU A 60 -3.60 -5.56 4.35
CA LEU A 60 -4.77 -4.70 4.41
C LEU A 60 -5.28 -4.62 5.85
N GLY A 61 -5.73 -3.46 6.29
CA GLY A 61 -6.28 -3.28 7.64
C GLY A 61 -6.28 -1.83 8.10
N PRO A 62 -6.54 -1.59 9.40
CA PRO A 62 -6.93 -2.56 10.45
C PRO A 62 -8.40 -2.99 10.34
N GLY A 63 -9.20 -2.24 9.60
CA GLY A 63 -10.62 -2.46 9.36
C GLY A 63 -11.07 -1.75 8.09
N ILE A 64 -12.35 -1.79 7.80
CA ILE A 64 -12.95 -1.11 6.66
C ILE A 64 -13.80 0.04 7.18
N LEU A 65 -13.49 1.26 6.75
CA LEU A 65 -14.37 2.40 6.89
C LEU A 65 -15.44 2.34 5.79
N VAL A 66 -16.65 1.92 6.14
CA VAL A 66 -17.77 1.92 5.20
C VAL A 66 -18.20 3.37 4.95
N SER A 67 -18.18 3.79 3.69
CA SER A 67 -18.55 5.15 3.28
C SER A 67 -19.15 5.15 1.90
N GLN A 68 -20.16 6.00 1.70
CA GLN A 68 -20.78 6.24 0.39
C GLN A 68 -20.25 7.49 -0.31
N GLY A 69 -19.29 8.17 0.30
CA GLY A 69 -18.67 9.38 -0.23
C GLY A 69 -17.15 9.33 -0.22
N PRO A 70 -16.48 10.23 -0.93
CA PRO A 70 -15.04 10.32 -0.91
C PRO A 70 -14.52 10.77 0.45
N LEU A 71 -13.31 10.35 0.81
CA LEU A 71 -12.58 10.93 1.93
C LEU A 71 -12.23 12.39 1.63
N PRO A 72 -12.10 13.26 2.63
CA PRO A 72 -11.61 14.62 2.44
C PRO A 72 -10.24 14.61 1.75
N HIS A 73 -10.01 15.53 0.81
CA HIS A 73 -8.72 15.65 0.13
C HIS A 73 -7.56 15.97 1.08
N SER A 74 -7.86 16.58 2.24
CA SER A 74 -6.88 16.85 3.31
C SER A 74 -6.53 15.63 4.16
N THR A 75 -7.16 14.47 3.92
CA THR A 75 -6.80 13.22 4.63
C THR A 75 -5.34 12.88 4.33
N GLU A 76 -4.59 12.60 5.39
CA GLU A 76 -3.18 12.22 5.28
C GLU A 76 -2.98 10.71 5.37
N ILE A 77 -2.03 10.22 4.59
CA ILE A 77 -1.43 8.90 4.72
C ILE A 77 -0.09 9.12 5.42
N ALA A 78 0.03 8.69 6.66
CA ALA A 78 1.27 8.79 7.43
C ALA A 78 1.92 7.41 7.57
N ILE A 79 3.25 7.38 7.58
CA ILE A 79 4.03 6.17 7.79
C ILE A 79 5.15 6.42 8.80
N GLU A 80 5.37 5.43 9.66
CA GLU A 80 6.54 5.30 10.51
C GLU A 80 7.16 3.91 10.34
N ILE A 81 8.48 3.84 10.28
CA ILE A 81 9.23 2.58 10.29
C ILE A 81 10.16 2.59 11.48
N LEU A 82 9.99 1.59 12.36
CA LEU A 82 10.79 1.44 13.57
C LEU A 82 11.71 0.24 13.44
N ARG A 83 12.97 0.44 13.78
CA ARG A 83 14.00 -0.60 13.91
C ARG A 83 14.54 -0.60 15.32
N ARG A 84 14.38 -1.73 16.03
CA ARG A 84 14.82 -1.86 17.45
C ARG A 84 14.26 -0.74 18.34
N GLY A 85 13.01 -0.34 18.11
CA GLY A 85 12.31 0.70 18.86
C GLY A 85 12.70 2.14 18.54
N ARG A 86 13.52 2.39 17.51
CA ARG A 86 13.87 3.73 17.03
C ARG A 86 13.24 3.99 15.68
N ILE A 87 12.77 5.21 15.47
CA ILE A 87 12.24 5.63 14.16
C ILE A 87 13.41 5.77 13.19
N GLU A 88 13.41 4.97 12.13
CA GLU A 88 14.36 5.02 11.01
C GLU A 88 13.84 5.87 9.86
N PHE A 89 12.52 5.90 9.70
CA PHE A 89 11.85 6.72 8.70
C PHE A 89 10.46 7.12 9.20
N SER A 90 10.06 8.34 8.91
CA SER A 90 8.68 8.81 9.09
C SER A 90 8.34 9.88 8.05
N GLY A 91 7.07 9.95 7.68
CA GLY A 91 6.59 10.98 6.77
C GLY A 91 5.08 10.86 6.55
N SER A 92 4.52 11.86 5.87
CA SER A 92 3.12 11.86 5.47
C SER A 92 2.91 12.50 4.11
N VAL A 93 1.78 12.16 3.47
CA VAL A 93 1.34 12.75 2.21
C VAL A 93 -0.18 12.89 2.24
N ALA A 94 -0.70 14.02 1.79
CA ALA A 94 -2.14 14.23 1.71
C ALA A 94 -2.74 13.61 0.44
N LEU A 95 -4.03 13.25 0.47
CA LEU A 95 -4.74 12.73 -0.71
C LEU A 95 -4.84 13.75 -1.86
N THR A 96 -4.56 15.03 -1.61
CA THR A 96 -4.40 16.06 -2.66
C THR A 96 -3.29 15.73 -3.66
N GLU A 97 -2.29 14.95 -3.24
CA GLU A 97 -1.17 14.53 -4.10
C GLU A 97 -1.50 13.31 -4.97
N LEU A 98 -2.66 12.70 -4.77
CA LEU A 98 -3.12 11.57 -5.58
C LEU A 98 -3.41 12.04 -7.01
N LYS A 99 -2.58 11.63 -7.96
CA LYS A 99 -2.65 12.10 -9.36
C LYS A 99 -3.92 11.67 -10.10
N ARG A 100 -4.51 10.53 -9.72
CA ARG A 100 -5.68 9.97 -10.39
C ARG A 100 -6.84 9.93 -9.42
N ASP A 101 -8.00 10.39 -9.91
CA ASP A 101 -9.24 10.26 -9.16
C ASP A 101 -9.58 8.78 -8.90
N PRO A 102 -10.01 8.41 -7.68
CA PRO A 102 -10.34 7.03 -7.34
C PRO A 102 -11.38 6.38 -8.26
N LYS A 103 -12.37 7.15 -8.75
CA LYS A 103 -13.38 6.64 -9.69
C LYS A 103 -12.74 6.27 -11.03
N THR A 104 -11.81 7.09 -11.51
CA THR A 104 -11.04 6.81 -12.74
C THR A 104 -10.24 5.52 -12.59
N LEU A 105 -9.62 5.27 -11.42
CA LEU A 105 -8.92 4.00 -11.17
C LEU A 105 -9.86 2.80 -11.25
N VAL A 106 -11.06 2.90 -10.66
CA VAL A 106 -12.09 1.85 -10.72
C VAL A 106 -12.58 1.63 -12.16
N GLU A 107 -12.81 2.70 -12.92
CA GLU A 107 -13.21 2.60 -14.33
C GLU A 107 -12.15 1.86 -15.18
N TYR A 108 -10.86 2.14 -14.93
CA TYR A 108 -9.77 1.43 -15.62
C TYR A 108 -9.68 -0.03 -15.20
N LEU A 109 -9.83 -0.33 -13.90
CA LEU A 109 -9.80 -1.69 -13.38
C LEU A 109 -10.87 -2.58 -14.02
N LEU A 110 -12.06 -2.02 -14.24
CA LEU A 110 -13.23 -2.76 -14.74
C LEU A 110 -13.31 -2.83 -16.28
N ARG A 111 -12.38 -2.19 -17.02
CA ARG A 111 -12.34 -2.31 -18.48
C ARG A 111 -12.01 -3.73 -18.90
N GLU A 112 -12.94 -4.38 -19.59
CA GLU A 112 -12.83 -5.78 -20.06
C GLU A 112 -12.44 -6.75 -18.92
N ASN A 113 -12.77 -6.39 -17.65
CA ASN A 113 -12.47 -7.19 -16.48
C ASN A 113 -13.64 -7.16 -15.49
N SER A 114 -13.80 -8.24 -14.72
CA SER A 114 -14.89 -8.37 -13.75
C SER A 114 -14.44 -8.98 -12.44
N PHE A 115 -15.05 -8.49 -11.35
CA PHE A 115 -14.80 -8.96 -9.99
C PHE A 115 -16.13 -9.34 -9.35
N PRO A 116 -16.62 -10.60 -9.52
CA PRO A 116 -17.96 -11.00 -9.08
C PRO A 116 -18.22 -10.86 -7.58
N CYS A 117 -17.15 -10.90 -6.77
CA CYS A 117 -17.23 -10.70 -5.32
C CYS A 117 -16.78 -9.28 -4.89
N GLY A 118 -16.53 -8.37 -5.84
CA GLY A 118 -15.82 -7.11 -5.56
C GLY A 118 -14.32 -7.33 -5.37
N CYS A 119 -13.61 -6.27 -5.07
CA CYS A 119 -12.16 -6.33 -4.85
C CYS A 119 -11.68 -5.17 -3.97
N PHE A 120 -10.46 -5.32 -3.47
CA PHE A 120 -9.70 -4.21 -2.91
C PHE A 120 -8.78 -3.66 -4.01
N LEU A 121 -8.83 -2.34 -4.21
CA LEU A 121 -7.98 -1.64 -5.18
C LEU A 121 -7.07 -0.68 -4.44
N MET A 122 -5.79 -0.95 -4.42
CA MET A 122 -4.74 -0.03 -3.97
C MET A 122 -4.56 1.09 -4.99
N THR A 123 -4.44 2.35 -4.50
CA THR A 123 -4.49 3.54 -5.36
C THR A 123 -3.12 4.08 -5.77
N GLY A 124 -2.07 3.45 -5.32
CA GLY A 124 -0.69 3.92 -5.47
C GLY A 124 -0.22 4.74 -4.28
N THR A 125 1.08 4.77 -4.08
CA THR A 125 1.72 5.48 -2.98
C THR A 125 2.23 6.85 -3.42
N GLY A 126 2.18 7.83 -2.52
CA GLY A 126 2.79 9.15 -2.67
C GLY A 126 4.00 9.35 -1.76
N ILE A 127 4.34 8.36 -0.92
CA ILE A 127 5.43 8.47 0.03
C ILE A 127 6.16 7.14 0.18
N VAL A 128 7.47 7.18 0.00
CA VAL A 128 8.36 6.03 0.18
C VAL A 128 9.66 6.50 0.87
N PRO A 129 10.35 5.63 1.61
CA PRO A 129 11.67 5.93 2.12
C PRO A 129 12.66 6.29 1.01
N PRO A 130 13.72 7.06 1.32
CA PRO A 130 14.74 7.42 0.34
C PRO A 130 15.50 6.18 -0.18
N SER A 131 16.15 6.31 -1.34
CA SER A 131 16.88 5.21 -1.99
C SER A 131 18.04 4.63 -1.17
N SER A 132 18.51 5.34 -0.15
CA SER A 132 19.51 4.85 0.80
C SER A 132 18.94 3.94 1.89
N PHE A 133 17.60 3.82 1.98
CA PHE A 133 16.91 3.00 2.97
C PHE A 133 16.48 1.67 2.36
N THR A 134 16.62 0.60 3.12
CA THR A 134 15.96 -0.69 2.84
C THR A 134 15.47 -1.30 4.16
N LEU A 135 14.35 -2.00 4.07
CA LEU A 135 13.79 -2.77 5.19
C LEU A 135 14.71 -3.91 5.61
N ALA A 136 14.64 -4.24 6.89
CA ALA A 136 15.29 -5.41 7.47
C ALA A 136 14.29 -6.25 8.28
N SER A 137 14.59 -7.54 8.44
CA SER A 137 13.79 -8.41 9.33
C SER A 137 13.77 -7.84 10.75
N GLY A 138 12.59 -7.79 11.36
CA GLY A 138 12.34 -7.20 12.68
C GLY A 138 11.99 -5.71 12.65
N ASP A 139 11.92 -5.08 11.47
CA ASP A 139 11.35 -3.74 11.36
C ASP A 139 9.84 -3.78 11.61
N HIS A 140 9.32 -2.72 12.22
CA HIS A 140 7.89 -2.51 12.40
C HIS A 140 7.44 -1.33 11.57
N ILE A 141 6.44 -1.56 10.71
CA ILE A 141 5.84 -0.54 9.84
C ILE A 141 4.48 -0.19 10.43
N ARG A 142 4.21 1.11 10.58
CA ARG A 142 2.93 1.65 11.03
C ARG A 142 2.44 2.62 9.96
N ILE A 143 1.27 2.35 9.41
CA ILE A 143 0.63 3.22 8.41
C ILE A 143 -0.69 3.70 9.00
N THR A 144 -0.85 5.02 9.10
CA THR A 144 -2.04 5.65 9.68
C THR A 144 -2.78 6.49 8.65
N ILE A 145 -4.08 6.28 8.55
CA ILE A 145 -5.00 7.12 7.76
C ILE A 145 -6.24 7.39 8.62
N GLU A 146 -6.41 8.63 9.09
CA GLU A 146 -7.63 9.01 9.80
C GLU A 146 -8.80 9.22 8.81
N PRO A 147 -10.02 8.74 9.11
CA PRO A 147 -10.47 8.06 10.34
C PRO A 147 -10.44 6.52 10.27
N ILE A 148 -9.63 5.89 9.41
CA ILE A 148 -9.58 4.42 9.24
C ILE A 148 -8.86 3.76 10.42
N GLY A 149 -7.76 4.36 10.89
CA GLY A 149 -6.93 3.85 11.98
C GLY A 149 -5.47 3.62 11.60
N THR A 150 -4.82 2.64 12.22
CA THR A 150 -3.41 2.31 11.97
C THR A 150 -3.24 0.83 11.61
N LEU A 151 -2.64 0.57 10.45
CA LEU A 151 -2.17 -0.75 10.05
C LEU A 151 -0.74 -0.96 10.54
N GLU A 152 -0.50 -2.02 11.31
CA GLU A 152 0.82 -2.37 11.81
C GLU A 152 1.31 -3.68 11.19
N ASN A 153 2.55 -3.69 10.75
CA ASN A 153 3.17 -4.87 10.15
C ASN A 153 4.58 -5.08 10.71
N GLU A 154 4.87 -6.28 11.18
CA GLU A 154 6.24 -6.74 11.40
C GLU A 154 6.84 -7.28 10.10
N VAL A 155 8.08 -6.92 9.83
CA VAL A 155 8.82 -7.36 8.64
C VAL A 155 9.59 -8.64 8.95
N VAL A 156 9.40 -9.67 8.13
CA VAL A 156 10.18 -10.90 8.14
C VAL A 156 10.82 -11.14 6.78
N GLN A 157 11.98 -11.79 6.76
CA GLN A 157 12.61 -12.17 5.50
C GLN A 157 12.00 -13.47 4.96
N GLY A 158 11.76 -13.54 3.65
CA GLY A 158 11.38 -14.77 2.96
C GLY A 158 12.46 -15.86 3.09
N VAL A 159 12.06 -17.10 2.87
CA VAL A 159 12.93 -18.27 2.82
C VAL A 159 13.12 -18.65 1.36
#